data_9f07d784777c514ea2818e6511724ca6
#
_entry.id   9f07d784777c514ea2818e6511724ca6
#
_cell.length_a   1.000
_cell.length_b   1.000
_cell.length_c   1.000
_cell.angle_alpha   90.00
_cell.angle_beta   90.00
_cell.angle_gamma   90.00
#
_symmetry.space_group_name_H-M   'P 1'
#
loop_
_entity.id
_entity.type
_entity.pdbx_description
1 polymer ?
#
loop_
_entity_poly.entity_id
_entity_poly.type
_entity_poly.pdbx_seq_one_letter_code
_entity_poly.pdbx_strand_id
1 'polypeptide(L)' 'MTGNILTKREKDVFVLLIQNKSTREIAESLGISEKTVRNHISNAMQKLGCKGRAGAVIELIKLGEISI' A
#
# COMPACT_ATOMS: atom_id res chain seq x y z
N MET A 1 -5.03 -17.14 -13.17
CA MET A 1 -4.75 -16.74 -11.95
C MET A 1 -4.43 -15.29 -11.91
N THR A 2 -4.83 -14.65 -11.03
CA THR A 2 -4.60 -13.31 -11.02
C THR A 2 -3.42 -13.04 -10.26
N GLY A 3 -2.79 -12.14 -10.47
CA GLY A 3 -1.66 -11.83 -9.78
C GLY A 3 -1.86 -10.91 -8.61
N ASN A 4 -2.75 -11.25 -7.75
CA ASN A 4 -2.93 -10.42 -6.58
C ASN A 4 -1.71 -10.59 -5.68
N ILE A 5 -0.74 -9.72 -5.86
CA ILE A 5 0.46 -9.74 -5.06
C ILE A 5 0.19 -9.24 -3.66
N LEU A 6 -0.64 -8.22 -3.54
CA LEU A 6 -0.93 -7.60 -2.26
C LEU A 6 -2.15 -8.21 -1.60
N THR A 7 -2.13 -8.25 -0.27
CA THR A 7 -3.32 -8.57 0.49
C THR A 7 -4.30 -7.41 0.36
N LYS A 8 -5.56 -7.66 0.72
CA LYS A 8 -6.57 -6.62 0.68
C LYS A 8 -6.18 -5.43 1.56
N ARG A 9 -5.64 -5.70 2.74
CA ARG A 9 -5.26 -4.62 3.67
C ARG A 9 -4.08 -3.81 3.12
N GLU A 10 -3.14 -4.47 2.47
CA GLU A 10 -2.04 -3.76 1.83
C GLU A 10 -2.54 -2.83 0.73
N LYS A 11 -3.51 -3.30 -0.07
CA LYS A 11 -4.11 -2.44 -1.09
C LYS A 11 -4.84 -1.27 -0.46
N ASP A 12 -5.59 -1.50 0.63
CA ASP A 12 -6.30 -0.43 1.31
C ASP A 12 -5.34 0.68 1.74
N VAL A 13 -4.20 0.27 2.29
CA VAL A 13 -3.19 1.22 2.73
C VAL A 13 -2.68 2.05 1.55
N PHE A 14 -2.38 1.41 0.42
CA PHE A 14 -1.84 2.15 -0.72
C PHE A 14 -2.89 3.02 -1.41
N VAL A 15 -4.15 2.61 -1.41
CA VAL A 15 -5.22 3.47 -1.92
C VAL A 15 -5.26 4.78 -1.12
N LEU A 16 -5.12 4.68 0.20
CA LEU A 16 -5.11 5.88 1.04
C LEU A 16 -3.83 6.70 0.85
N LEU A 17 -2.71 6.03 0.61
CA LEU A 17 -1.45 6.74 0.35
C LEU A 17 -1.54 7.60 -0.90
N ILE A 18 -2.16 7.09 -1.97
CA ILE A 18 -2.28 7.89 -3.19
C ILE A 18 -3.26 9.04 -3.02
N GLN A 19 -4.10 8.99 -1.99
CA GLN A 19 -4.97 10.11 -1.62
C GLN A 19 -4.25 11.12 -0.73
N ASN A 20 -2.94 10.95 -0.59
CA ASN A 20 -2.08 11.85 0.19
C ASN A 20 -2.38 11.79 1.70
N LYS A 21 -2.81 10.65 2.18
CA LYS A 21 -3.03 10.47 3.62
C LYS A 21 -1.73 10.10 4.31
N SER A 22 -1.56 10.59 5.54
CA SER A 22 -0.40 10.23 6.34
C SER A 22 -0.60 8.85 6.95
N THR A 23 0.46 8.24 7.47
CA THR A 23 0.33 6.95 8.13
C THR A 23 -0.60 7.03 9.32
N ARG A 24 -0.62 8.16 10.00
CA ARG A 24 -1.53 8.37 11.13
C ARG A 24 -2.98 8.36 10.65
N GLU A 25 -3.26 9.10 9.58
CA GLU A 25 -4.60 9.17 9.03
C GLU A 25 -5.06 7.81 8.52
N ILE A 26 -4.16 7.06 7.90
CA ILE A 26 -4.47 5.72 7.42
C ILE A 26 -4.80 4.81 8.60
N ALA A 27 -3.98 4.89 9.65
CA ALA A 27 -4.20 4.07 10.84
C ALA A 27 -5.57 4.35 11.45
N GLU A 28 -5.93 5.63 11.55
CA GLU A 28 -7.24 6.01 12.08
C GLU A 28 -8.37 5.52 11.18
N SER A 29 -8.20 5.66 9.88
CA SER A 29 -9.24 5.24 8.93
C SER A 29 -9.47 3.74 8.96
N LEU A 30 -8.42 2.96 9.15
CA LEU A 30 -8.51 1.50 9.11
C LEU A 30 -8.66 0.87 10.50
N GLY A 31 -8.56 1.68 11.56
CA GLY A 31 -8.69 1.16 12.92
C GLY A 31 -7.52 0.28 13.34
N ILE A 32 -6.33 0.61 12.90
CA ILE A 32 -5.10 -0.13 13.23
C ILE A 32 -4.03 0.85 13.69
N SER A 33 -2.92 0.34 14.20
CA SER A 33 -1.85 1.21 14.67
C SER A 33 -1.01 1.71 13.49
N GLU A 34 -0.29 2.82 13.71
CA GLU A 34 0.64 3.31 12.70
C GLU A 34 1.73 2.29 12.40
N LYS A 35 2.16 1.56 13.42
CA LYS A 35 3.17 0.53 13.23
C LYS A 35 2.65 -0.53 12.24
N THR A 36 1.40 -0.93 12.39
CA THR A 36 0.79 -1.90 11.50
C THR A 36 0.70 -1.35 10.07
N VAL A 37 0.36 -0.05 9.94
CA VAL A 37 0.35 0.58 8.62
C VAL A 37 1.73 0.51 7.98
N ARG A 38 2.77 0.87 8.74
CA ARG A 38 4.13 0.83 8.21
C ARG A 38 4.55 -0.59 7.84
N ASN A 39 4.11 -1.59 8.62
CA ASN A 39 4.39 -2.98 8.29
C ASN A 39 3.74 -3.39 6.98
N HIS A 40 2.49 -2.97 6.75
CA HIS A 40 1.82 -3.26 5.48
C HIS A 40 2.56 -2.63 4.31
N ILE A 41 3.01 -1.38 4.47
CA ILE A 41 3.77 -0.69 3.42
C ILE A 41 5.08 -1.43 3.14
N SER A 42 5.80 -1.79 4.20
CA SER A 42 7.09 -2.45 4.08
C SER A 42 6.94 -3.80 3.40
N ASN A 43 5.95 -4.58 3.81
CA ASN A 43 5.71 -5.89 3.22
C ASN A 43 5.35 -5.78 1.75
N ALA A 44 4.53 -4.79 1.40
CA ALA A 44 4.15 -4.58 0.01
C ALA A 44 5.36 -4.20 -0.83
N MET A 45 6.21 -3.31 -0.31
CA MET A 45 7.40 -2.90 -1.04
C MET A 45 8.36 -4.07 -1.26
N GLN A 46 8.48 -4.97 -0.27
CA GLN A 46 9.31 -6.16 -0.45
C GLN A 46 8.75 -7.06 -1.54
N LYS A 47 7.44 -7.24 -1.57
CA LYS A 47 6.81 -8.07 -2.58
C LYS A 47 7.02 -7.51 -3.98
N LEU A 48 7.04 -6.19 -4.10
CA LEU A 48 7.18 -5.52 -5.39
C LEU A 48 8.64 -5.31 -5.78
N GLY A 49 9.56 -5.50 -4.84
CA GLY A 49 10.97 -5.27 -5.12
C GLY A 49 11.31 -3.79 -5.27
N CYS A 50 10.54 -2.91 -4.64
CA CYS A 50 10.75 -1.47 -4.74
C CYS A 50 11.38 -0.93 -3.48
N LYS A 51 12.14 0.15 -3.62
CA LYS A 51 12.81 0.75 -2.48
C LYS A 51 12.06 1.94 -1.89
N GLY A 52 11.15 2.53 -2.63
CA GLY A 52 10.42 3.69 -2.16
C GLY A 52 8.94 3.56 -2.41
N ARG A 53 8.15 4.32 -1.63
CA ARG A 53 6.70 4.27 -1.75
C ARG A 53 6.22 4.72 -3.12
N ALA A 54 6.85 5.75 -3.67
CA ALA A 54 6.46 6.25 -4.99
C ALA A 54 6.64 5.19 -6.06
N GLY A 55 7.76 4.47 -6.00
CA GLY A 55 8.01 3.37 -6.93
C GLY A 55 6.99 2.25 -6.77
N ALA A 56 6.63 1.95 -5.53
CA ALA A 56 5.62 0.94 -5.25
C ALA A 56 4.26 1.33 -5.82
N VAL A 57 3.87 2.59 -5.66
CA VAL A 57 2.60 3.07 -6.21
C VAL A 57 2.58 2.94 -7.72
N ILE A 58 3.66 3.35 -8.37
CA ILE A 58 3.75 3.26 -9.84
C ILE A 58 3.66 1.80 -10.29
N GLU A 59 4.36 0.92 -9.60
CA GLU A 59 4.35 -0.49 -9.94
C GLU A 59 2.95 -1.10 -9.78
N LEU A 60 2.25 -0.73 -8.71
CA LEU A 60 0.90 -1.24 -8.48
C LEU A 60 -0.08 -0.75 -9.54
N ILE A 61 0.09 0.48 -10.02
CA ILE A 61 -0.74 1.00 -11.09
C ILE A 61 -0.46 0.22 -12.38
N LYS A 62 0.80 -0.05 -12.68
CA LYS A 62 1.17 -0.82 -13.87
C LYS A 62 0.61 -2.23 -13.84
N LEU A 63 0.55 -2.83 -12.65
CA LEU A 63 0.03 -4.17 -12.49
C LEU A 63 -1.49 -4.22 -12.43
N GLY A 64 -2.14 -3.05 -12.39
CA GLY A 64 -3.58 -3.00 -12.28
C GLY A 64 -4.12 -3.31 -10.90
N GLU A 65 -3.23 -3.31 -9.88
CA GLU A 65 -3.65 -3.59 -8.51
C GLU A 65 -4.40 -2.43 -7.89
N ILE A 66 -4.05 -1.21 -8.27
CA ILE A 66 -4.75 0.00 -7.83
C ILE A 66 -4.90 0.91 -9.05
N SER A 67 -5.85 1.85 -8.95
CA SER A 67 -6.02 2.83 -10.03
C SER A 67 -6.09 4.23 -9.41
N ILE A 68 -5.77 5.20 -10.22
CA ILE A 68 -5.81 6.60 -9.82
C ILE A 68 -7.10 7.24 -10.27
#